data_4a35719215b893f1c738d4e0e28ff6b7
#
_entry.id   4a35719215b893f1c738d4e0e28ff6b7
#
_cell.length_a   1.000
_cell.length_b   1.000
_cell.length_c   1.000
_cell.angle_alpha   90.00
_cell.angle_beta   90.00
_cell.angle_gamma   90.00
#
_symmetry.space_group_name_H-M   'P 1'
#
loop_
_entity.id
_entity.type
_entity.pdbx_description
1 polymer ?
#
loop_
_entity_poly.entity_id
_entity_poly.type
_entity_poly.pdbx_seq_one_letter_code
_entity_poly.pdbx_strand_id
1 'polypeptide(L)'
;MQWLSKLEAHATAIRLIELGARAGLVCHVTSLPRATVKTCYEQIHGRSSPPGMSPFSDAWYVRTNRRMLHANIVWKLLNGGQFDQDGGQRLIKVYEAYLCFTGGRALLDLARAYFVPQLLRMGLWRPSECRDCETTYIGPTTDVQKFCPACCRQRAYRCAKCGAAVPQTGVGRRIEICRTCRHSLWQDNKDGCYRVAM
;
A
#
# COMPACT_ATOMS: atom_id res chain seq x y z
N MET A 1 -30.97 -4.58 24.00
CA MET A 1 -29.62 -4.37 23.44
C MET A 1 -29.41 -4.99 22.07
N GLN A 2 -30.01 -6.12 21.75
CA GLN A 2 -29.82 -6.85 20.46
C GLN A 2 -30.27 -6.10 19.20
N TRP A 3 -31.24 -5.21 19.25
CA TRP A 3 -31.69 -4.43 18.10
C TRP A 3 -30.78 -3.26 17.76
N LEU A 4 -30.15 -2.62 18.75
CA LEU A 4 -29.13 -1.56 18.52
C LEU A 4 -27.93 -2.11 17.77
N SER A 5 -27.41 -3.25 18.21
CA SER A 5 -26.33 -3.95 17.54
C SER A 5 -26.64 -4.31 16.07
N LYS A 6 -27.90 -4.72 15.79
CA LYS A 6 -28.37 -4.96 14.42
C LYS A 6 -28.43 -3.67 13.60
N LEU A 7 -28.91 -2.57 14.19
CA LEU A 7 -28.95 -1.27 13.51
C LEU A 7 -27.57 -0.77 13.16
N GLU A 8 -26.61 -0.88 14.08
CA GLU A 8 -25.19 -0.53 13.86
C GLU A 8 -24.56 -1.38 12.77
N ALA A 9 -24.85 -2.69 12.74
CA ALA A 9 -24.38 -3.57 11.69
C ALA A 9 -24.90 -3.17 10.30
N HIS A 10 -26.19 -2.77 10.21
CA HIS A 10 -26.75 -2.28 8.95
C HIS A 10 -26.15 -0.94 8.52
N ALA A 11 -26.01 0.03 9.44
CA ALA A 11 -25.36 1.30 9.16
C ALA A 11 -23.90 1.10 8.67
N THR A 12 -23.18 0.22 9.33
CA THR A 12 -21.81 -0.18 8.93
C THR A 12 -21.82 -0.81 7.54
N ALA A 13 -22.76 -1.71 7.24
CA ALA A 13 -22.88 -2.35 5.94
C ALA A 13 -23.14 -1.33 4.82
N ILE A 14 -24.07 -0.40 5.03
CA ILE A 14 -24.37 0.68 4.09
C ILE A 14 -23.11 1.48 3.80
N ARG A 15 -22.41 1.94 4.84
CA ARG A 15 -21.19 2.75 4.67
C ARG A 15 -20.07 2.00 3.96
N LEU A 16 -19.86 0.73 4.26
CA LEU A 16 -18.89 -0.11 3.57
C LEU A 16 -19.25 -0.26 2.08
N ILE A 17 -20.53 -0.41 1.74
CA ILE A 17 -21.00 -0.50 0.35
C ILE A 17 -20.73 0.81 -0.40
N GLU A 18 -21.06 1.95 0.20
CA GLU A 18 -20.78 3.29 -0.36
C GLU A 18 -19.30 3.50 -0.62
N LEU A 19 -18.42 2.99 0.25
CA LEU A 19 -16.97 3.02 0.07
C LEU A 19 -16.45 1.97 -0.93
N GLY A 20 -17.33 1.25 -1.60
CA GLY A 20 -17.00 0.30 -2.66
C GLY A 20 -16.66 -1.10 -2.18
N ALA A 21 -17.02 -1.47 -0.95
CA ALA A 21 -16.86 -2.85 -0.48
C ALA A 21 -17.72 -3.81 -1.30
N ARG A 22 -17.17 -4.97 -1.63
CA ARG A 22 -17.97 -6.06 -2.22
C ARG A 22 -18.80 -6.77 -1.15
N ALA A 23 -19.93 -7.35 -1.56
CA ALA A 23 -20.86 -8.01 -0.64
C ALA A 23 -20.19 -9.07 0.26
N GLY A 24 -19.21 -9.84 -0.26
CA GLY A 24 -18.47 -10.82 0.54
C GLY A 24 -17.72 -10.21 1.71
N LEU A 25 -17.05 -9.07 1.51
CA LEU A 25 -16.37 -8.35 2.58
C LEU A 25 -17.37 -7.77 3.60
N VAL A 26 -18.47 -7.18 3.11
CA VAL A 26 -19.51 -6.64 3.98
C VAL A 26 -20.10 -7.73 4.88
N CYS A 27 -20.48 -8.89 4.33
CA CYS A 27 -20.97 -10.02 5.11
C CYS A 27 -19.94 -10.46 6.18
N HIS A 28 -18.65 -10.53 5.79
CA HIS A 28 -17.59 -10.96 6.70
C HIS A 28 -17.40 -9.97 7.86
N VAL A 29 -17.42 -8.66 7.57
CA VAL A 29 -17.15 -7.61 8.56
C VAL A 29 -18.35 -7.37 9.48
N THR A 30 -19.57 -7.44 8.95
CA THR A 30 -20.80 -7.09 9.69
C THR A 30 -21.54 -8.30 10.23
N SER A 31 -21.16 -9.51 9.81
CA SER A 31 -21.88 -10.76 10.11
C SER A 31 -23.36 -10.77 9.66
N LEU A 32 -23.74 -9.84 8.78
CA LEU A 32 -25.09 -9.80 8.22
C LEU A 32 -25.31 -10.93 7.21
N PRO A 33 -26.54 -11.48 7.12
CA PRO A 33 -26.89 -12.48 6.12
C PRO A 33 -26.67 -11.96 4.69
N ARG A 34 -26.23 -12.84 3.80
CA ARG A 34 -25.92 -12.49 2.40
C ARG A 34 -27.13 -11.89 1.66
N ALA A 35 -28.35 -12.37 1.95
CA ALA A 35 -29.58 -11.83 1.37
C ALA A 35 -29.79 -10.36 1.75
N THR A 36 -29.59 -10.02 3.03
CA THR A 36 -29.70 -8.64 3.53
C THR A 36 -28.67 -7.73 2.85
N VAL A 37 -27.40 -8.16 2.79
CA VAL A 37 -26.34 -7.37 2.14
C VAL A 37 -26.60 -7.21 0.64
N LYS A 38 -27.15 -8.22 -0.04
CA LYS A 38 -27.55 -8.14 -1.44
C LYS A 38 -28.62 -7.07 -1.65
N THR A 39 -29.67 -7.07 -0.82
CA THR A 39 -30.75 -6.07 -0.88
C THR A 39 -30.20 -4.66 -0.66
N CYS A 40 -29.35 -4.46 0.37
CA CYS A 40 -28.71 -3.17 0.61
C CYS A 40 -27.87 -2.72 -0.62
N TYR A 41 -27.14 -3.64 -1.23
CA TYR A 41 -26.30 -3.34 -2.39
C TYR A 41 -27.14 -2.90 -3.61
N GLU A 42 -28.24 -3.59 -3.87
CA GLU A 42 -29.18 -3.28 -4.95
C GLU A 42 -29.89 -1.94 -4.71
N GLN A 43 -30.26 -1.64 -3.47
CA GLN A 43 -30.86 -0.35 -3.10
C GLN A 43 -29.90 0.83 -3.28
N ILE A 44 -28.62 0.66 -2.94
CA ILE A 44 -27.62 1.74 -3.02
C ILE A 44 -27.15 1.96 -4.46
N HIS A 45 -26.87 0.88 -5.19
CA HIS A 45 -26.23 0.96 -6.51
C HIS A 45 -27.14 0.61 -7.70
N GLY A 46 -28.37 0.19 -7.48
CA GLY A 46 -29.29 -0.26 -8.54
C GLY A 46 -28.86 -1.53 -9.25
N ARG A 47 -27.86 -2.24 -8.74
CA ARG A 47 -27.28 -3.46 -9.33
C ARG A 47 -26.69 -4.37 -8.28
N SER A 48 -26.49 -5.63 -8.60
CA SER A 48 -25.83 -6.59 -7.73
C SER A 48 -24.34 -6.28 -7.54
N SER A 49 -23.79 -6.72 -6.40
CA SER A 49 -22.36 -6.59 -6.12
C SER A 49 -21.50 -7.25 -7.21
N PRO A 50 -20.42 -6.60 -7.68
CA PRO A 50 -19.51 -7.20 -8.64
C PRO A 50 -18.97 -8.55 -8.14
N PRO A 51 -18.84 -9.57 -9.01
CA PRO A 51 -18.19 -10.82 -8.66
C PRO A 51 -16.69 -10.60 -8.42
N GLY A 52 -16.06 -11.54 -7.76
CA GLY A 52 -14.60 -11.57 -7.56
C GLY A 52 -14.22 -12.04 -6.17
N MET A 53 -13.02 -12.61 -6.08
CA MET A 53 -12.44 -13.09 -4.85
C MET A 53 -11.84 -11.96 -4.02
N SER A 54 -11.85 -12.13 -2.69
CA SER A 54 -11.06 -11.29 -1.79
C SER A 54 -9.57 -11.53 -2.01
N PRO A 55 -8.68 -10.57 -1.71
CA PRO A 55 -7.24 -10.79 -1.71
C PRO A 55 -6.89 -11.99 -0.80
N PHE A 56 -5.96 -12.83 -1.24
CA PHE A 56 -5.51 -14.02 -0.50
C PHE A 56 -3.98 -14.16 -0.46
N SER A 57 -3.26 -13.29 -1.16
CA SER A 57 -1.79 -13.27 -1.21
C SER A 57 -1.26 -11.84 -1.28
N ASP A 58 0.04 -11.69 -1.07
CA ASP A 58 0.74 -10.40 -1.18
C ASP A 58 1.18 -10.04 -2.60
N ALA A 59 1.02 -10.94 -3.57
CA ALA A 59 1.52 -10.79 -4.94
C ALA A 59 1.13 -9.46 -5.60
N TRP A 60 -0.07 -8.95 -5.31
CA TRP A 60 -0.50 -7.66 -5.84
C TRP A 60 0.29 -6.49 -5.21
N TYR A 61 0.60 -6.54 -3.92
CA TYR A 61 1.27 -5.46 -3.20
C TYR A 61 2.74 -5.35 -3.57
N VAL A 62 3.44 -6.47 -3.66
CA VAL A 62 4.87 -6.53 -3.97
C VAL A 62 5.21 -6.17 -5.41
N ARG A 63 4.21 -6.16 -6.29
CA ARG A 63 4.41 -5.89 -7.72
C ARG A 63 5.01 -4.52 -8.01
N THR A 64 4.77 -3.51 -7.17
CA THR A 64 5.37 -2.18 -7.29
C THR A 64 5.62 -1.56 -5.93
N ASN A 65 6.72 -0.82 -5.81
CA ASN A 65 7.04 -0.06 -4.60
C ASN A 65 5.93 0.94 -4.21
N ARG A 66 5.20 1.47 -5.19
CA ARG A 66 4.05 2.36 -4.95
C ARG A 66 2.90 1.65 -4.25
N ARG A 67 2.60 0.40 -4.59
CA ARG A 67 1.57 -0.40 -3.91
C ARG A 67 1.98 -0.75 -2.48
N MET A 68 3.25 -1.10 -2.28
CA MET A 68 3.81 -1.32 -0.94
C MET A 68 3.74 -0.05 -0.09
N LEU A 69 4.03 1.13 -0.67
CA LEU A 69 3.89 2.41 0.02
C LEU A 69 2.46 2.64 0.50
N HIS A 70 1.46 2.43 -0.36
CA HIS A 70 0.06 2.58 0.01
C HIS A 70 -0.38 1.56 1.10
N ALA A 71 0.10 0.32 1.05
CA ALA A 71 -0.13 -0.65 2.13
C ALA A 71 0.47 -0.18 3.46
N ASN A 72 1.67 0.40 3.43
CA ASN A 72 2.32 0.97 4.62
C ASN A 72 1.57 2.19 5.18
N ILE A 73 0.96 3.03 4.32
CA ILE A 73 0.11 4.14 4.76
C ILE A 73 -1.09 3.58 5.54
N VAL A 74 -1.81 2.60 4.97
CA VAL A 74 -2.95 1.97 5.65
C VAL A 74 -2.53 1.32 6.97
N TRP A 75 -1.41 0.60 7.00
CA TRP A 75 -0.89 -0.01 8.22
C TRP A 75 -0.54 1.02 9.29
N LYS A 76 0.07 2.14 8.93
CA LYS A 76 0.36 3.23 9.87
C LYS A 76 -0.90 3.88 10.42
N LEU A 77 -1.90 4.11 9.59
CA LEU A 77 -3.20 4.61 10.03
C LEU A 77 -3.87 3.64 11.01
N LEU A 78 -3.78 2.33 10.77
CA LEU A 78 -4.30 1.31 11.68
C LEU A 78 -3.63 1.33 13.06
N ASN A 79 -2.33 1.61 13.13
CA ASN A 79 -1.56 1.56 14.38
C ASN A 79 -1.37 2.93 15.05
N GLY A 80 -1.52 4.02 14.32
CA GLY A 80 -1.31 5.39 14.83
C GLY A 80 -2.59 6.09 15.29
N GLY A 81 -3.76 5.55 14.98
CA GLY A 81 -5.04 6.14 15.38
C GLY A 81 -5.55 5.53 16.68
N GLN A 82 -6.05 6.35 17.58
CA GLN A 82 -6.86 5.91 18.72
C GLN A 82 -8.26 5.52 18.21
N PHE A 83 -8.33 4.44 17.43
CA PHE A 83 -9.59 3.89 16.96
C PHE A 83 -10.04 2.82 17.95
N ASP A 84 -10.67 3.25 19.02
CA ASP A 84 -11.25 2.39 20.08
C ASP A 84 -12.47 1.57 19.63
N GLN A 85 -12.69 1.42 18.32
CA GLN A 85 -13.90 0.83 17.78
C GLN A 85 -13.63 -0.51 17.11
N ASP A 86 -14.62 -1.41 17.24
CA ASP A 86 -14.58 -2.76 16.67
C ASP A 86 -14.65 -2.80 15.14
N GLY A 87 -13.91 -3.73 14.59
CA GLY A 87 -13.99 -4.33 13.25
C GLY A 87 -14.40 -3.40 12.11
N GLY A 88 -15.69 -3.24 11.89
CA GLY A 88 -16.23 -2.53 10.73
C GLY A 88 -16.09 -1.02 10.78
N GLN A 89 -16.35 -0.40 11.93
CA GLN A 89 -16.23 1.04 12.11
C GLN A 89 -14.77 1.50 12.02
N ARG A 90 -13.86 0.72 12.59
CA ARG A 90 -12.42 0.96 12.48
C ARG A 90 -11.95 0.91 11.03
N LEU A 91 -12.41 -0.10 10.28
CA LEU A 91 -12.08 -0.22 8.86
C LEU A 91 -12.56 1.00 8.06
N ILE A 92 -13.79 1.47 8.29
CA ILE A 92 -14.37 2.65 7.64
C ILE A 92 -13.48 3.87 7.90
N LYS A 93 -13.22 4.18 9.18
CA LYS A 93 -12.42 5.36 9.57
C LYS A 93 -11.01 5.33 9.00
N VAL A 94 -10.34 4.18 9.07
CA VAL A 94 -9.00 4.02 8.50
C VAL A 94 -9.01 4.21 6.98
N TYR A 95 -10.02 3.67 6.31
CA TYR A 95 -10.10 3.79 4.86
C TYR A 95 -10.45 5.21 4.41
N GLU A 96 -11.34 5.90 5.11
CA GLU A 96 -11.64 7.32 4.88
C GLU A 96 -10.41 8.21 5.11
N ALA A 97 -9.68 7.98 6.21
CA ALA A 97 -8.41 8.67 6.46
C ALA A 97 -7.38 8.39 5.36
N TYR A 98 -7.32 7.15 4.87
CA TYR A 98 -6.46 6.78 3.74
C TYR A 98 -6.85 7.50 2.44
N LEU A 99 -8.13 7.60 2.12
CA LEU A 99 -8.64 8.34 0.96
C LEU A 99 -8.31 9.83 1.06
N CYS A 100 -8.52 10.42 2.23
CA CYS A 100 -8.18 11.81 2.52
C CYS A 100 -6.68 12.06 2.35
N PHE A 101 -5.84 11.23 2.98
CA PHE A 101 -4.38 11.35 2.91
C PHE A 101 -3.84 11.23 1.47
N THR A 102 -4.46 10.40 0.65
CA THR A 102 -4.01 10.18 -0.74
C THR A 102 -4.56 11.19 -1.73
N GLY A 103 -5.48 12.07 -1.32
CA GLY A 103 -6.04 13.13 -2.15
C GLY A 103 -6.60 12.61 -3.48
N GLY A 104 -7.43 11.56 -3.46
CA GLY A 104 -8.03 10.93 -4.64
C GLY A 104 -7.08 10.02 -5.46
N ARG A 105 -5.83 9.85 -5.03
CA ARG A 105 -4.83 8.98 -5.68
C ARG A 105 -4.68 7.63 -4.99
N ALA A 106 -5.72 7.17 -4.31
CA ALA A 106 -5.76 5.87 -3.64
C ALA A 106 -5.53 4.72 -4.64
N LEU A 107 -4.68 3.77 -4.27
CA LEU A 107 -4.41 2.56 -5.08
C LEU A 107 -5.07 1.31 -4.50
N LEU A 108 -5.25 1.27 -3.19
CA LEU A 108 -5.93 0.17 -2.54
C LEU A 108 -7.43 0.44 -2.57
N ASP A 109 -8.18 -0.53 -3.04
CA ASP A 109 -9.61 -0.63 -2.76
C ASP A 109 -9.82 -1.07 -1.29
N LEU A 110 -11.05 -0.99 -0.81
CA LEU A 110 -11.37 -1.32 0.57
C LEU A 110 -10.99 -2.77 0.92
N ALA A 111 -11.17 -3.72 0.00
CA ALA A 111 -10.81 -5.12 0.22
C ALA A 111 -9.29 -5.29 0.42
N ARG A 112 -8.49 -4.58 -0.36
CA ARG A 112 -7.04 -4.57 -0.19
C ARG A 112 -6.62 -3.84 1.08
N ALA A 113 -7.25 -2.72 1.42
CA ALA A 113 -6.96 -2.04 2.69
C ALA A 113 -7.26 -2.96 3.89
N TYR A 114 -8.39 -3.66 3.87
CA TYR A 114 -8.75 -4.67 4.87
C TYR A 114 -7.76 -5.83 4.95
N PHE A 115 -7.14 -6.22 3.84
CA PHE A 115 -6.22 -7.35 3.80
C PHE A 115 -4.81 -7.02 4.34
N VAL A 116 -4.43 -5.74 4.46
CA VAL A 116 -3.10 -5.34 4.97
C VAL A 116 -2.76 -5.96 6.32
N PRO A 117 -3.58 -5.87 7.39
CA PRO A 117 -3.29 -6.53 8.65
C PRO A 117 -3.27 -8.06 8.56
N GLN A 118 -3.96 -8.65 7.58
CA GLN A 118 -3.95 -10.09 7.36
C GLN A 118 -2.57 -10.58 6.87
N LEU A 119 -1.86 -9.75 6.08
CA LEU A 119 -0.50 -10.07 5.63
C LEU A 119 0.46 -10.33 6.80
N LEU A 120 0.31 -9.57 7.89
CA LEU A 120 1.11 -9.77 9.11
C LEU A 120 0.63 -11.01 9.89
N ARG A 121 -0.69 -11.18 10.06
CA ARG A 121 -1.27 -12.33 10.75
C ARG A 121 -0.91 -13.66 10.10
N MET A 122 -0.83 -13.68 8.77
CA MET A 122 -0.42 -14.84 7.97
C MET A 122 1.09 -15.05 7.93
N GLY A 123 1.89 -14.16 8.55
CA GLY A 123 3.36 -14.22 8.51
C GLY A 123 3.97 -13.93 7.14
N LEU A 124 3.17 -13.47 6.16
CA LEU A 124 3.66 -13.10 4.83
C LEU A 124 4.50 -11.82 4.88
N TRP A 125 4.13 -10.89 5.75
CA TRP A 125 4.82 -9.63 5.97
C TRP A 125 5.23 -9.49 7.44
N ARG A 126 6.29 -8.70 7.67
CA ARG A 126 6.76 -8.36 9.01
C ARG A 126 7.13 -6.88 9.12
N PRO A 127 7.09 -6.32 10.34
CA PRO A 127 7.67 -5.01 10.61
C PRO A 127 9.19 -5.05 10.45
N SER A 128 9.75 -3.96 9.93
CA SER A 128 11.18 -3.73 9.79
C SER A 128 11.48 -2.25 9.96
N GLU A 129 12.70 -1.91 10.32
CA GLU A 129 13.15 -0.53 10.46
C GLU A 129 13.91 -0.07 9.22
N CYS A 130 13.64 1.14 8.76
CA CYS A 130 14.28 1.73 7.60
C CYS A 130 15.65 2.28 7.96
N ARG A 131 16.71 1.90 7.22
CA ARG A 131 18.07 2.40 7.46
C ARG A 131 18.28 3.89 7.17
N ASP A 132 17.39 4.52 6.39
CA ASP A 132 17.51 5.93 6.01
C ASP A 132 16.75 6.88 6.94
N CYS A 133 15.52 6.52 7.30
CA CYS A 133 14.63 7.40 8.05
C CYS A 133 14.18 6.80 9.38
N GLU A 134 14.73 5.65 9.77
CA GLU A 134 14.49 4.94 11.04
C GLU A 134 13.01 4.62 11.31
N THR A 135 12.15 4.90 10.32
CA THR A 135 10.72 4.64 10.45
C THR A 135 10.44 3.16 10.31
N THR A 136 9.64 2.61 11.22
CA THR A 136 9.11 1.25 11.09
C THR A 136 8.16 1.17 9.90
N TYR A 137 8.32 0.14 9.08
CA TYR A 137 7.47 -0.17 7.93
C TYR A 137 7.21 -1.67 7.87
N ILE A 138 6.24 -2.10 7.07
CA ILE A 138 5.95 -3.51 6.82
C ILE A 138 6.36 -3.92 5.40
N GLY A 139 6.87 -5.13 5.27
CA GLY A 139 7.27 -5.70 3.99
C GLY A 139 7.33 -7.22 4.02
N PRO A 140 7.51 -7.87 2.84
CA PRO A 140 7.55 -9.30 2.71
C PRO A 140 8.63 -9.94 3.60
N THR A 141 8.32 -11.10 4.19
CA THR A 141 9.29 -11.87 4.98
C THR A 141 10.37 -12.52 4.13
N THR A 142 10.06 -12.77 2.85
CA THR A 142 10.96 -13.41 1.87
C THR A 142 11.98 -12.45 1.27
N ASP A 143 11.67 -11.14 1.25
CA ASP A 143 12.55 -10.09 0.69
C ASP A 143 12.78 -9.01 1.73
N VAL A 144 13.89 -9.12 2.46
CA VAL A 144 14.26 -8.18 3.51
C VAL A 144 14.82 -6.90 2.90
N GLN A 145 13.94 -5.97 2.59
CA GLN A 145 14.36 -4.65 2.12
C GLN A 145 15.03 -3.88 3.27
N LYS A 146 16.11 -3.16 2.95
CA LYS A 146 16.84 -2.32 3.93
C LYS A 146 16.18 -0.95 4.12
N PHE A 147 15.29 -0.55 3.22
CA PHE A 147 14.68 0.77 3.14
C PHE A 147 13.18 0.67 3.02
N CYS A 148 12.46 1.57 3.67
CA CYS A 148 11.01 1.66 3.52
C CYS A 148 10.62 2.03 2.07
N PRO A 149 9.38 1.75 1.64
CA PRO A 149 8.93 2.05 0.28
C PRO A 149 9.05 3.54 -0.10
N ALA A 150 8.97 4.47 0.85
CA ALA A 150 9.15 5.90 0.60
C ALA A 150 10.61 6.23 0.28
N CYS A 151 11.57 5.77 1.12
CA CYS A 151 12.99 5.98 0.88
C CYS A 151 13.47 5.25 -0.38
N CYS A 152 13.00 4.02 -0.64
CA CYS A 152 13.26 3.33 -1.91
C CYS A 152 12.84 4.18 -3.11
N ARG A 153 11.68 4.84 -3.04
CA ARG A 153 11.22 5.72 -4.11
C ARG A 153 12.11 6.95 -4.25
N GLN A 154 12.48 7.60 -3.15
CA GLN A 154 13.39 8.76 -3.20
C GLN A 154 14.75 8.39 -3.78
N ARG A 155 15.30 7.24 -3.37
CA ARG A 155 16.58 6.72 -3.90
C ARG A 155 16.51 6.38 -5.38
N ALA A 156 15.34 6.00 -5.89
CA ALA A 156 15.14 5.75 -7.32
C ALA A 156 15.37 6.99 -8.19
N TYR A 157 15.28 8.19 -7.60
CA TYR A 157 15.48 9.48 -8.28
C TYR A 157 16.78 10.17 -7.90
N ARG A 158 17.70 9.45 -7.24
CA ARG A 158 18.99 9.99 -6.84
C ARG A 158 20.12 9.19 -7.46
N CYS A 159 21.19 9.91 -7.80
CA CYS A 159 22.44 9.31 -8.27
C CYS A 159 23.04 8.40 -7.19
N ALA A 160 23.41 7.18 -7.58
CA ALA A 160 24.02 6.20 -6.66
C ALA A 160 25.39 6.65 -6.12
N LYS A 161 26.12 7.53 -6.85
CA LYS A 161 27.46 8.01 -6.47
C LYS A 161 27.41 9.27 -5.60
N CYS A 162 26.67 10.30 -6.00
CA CYS A 162 26.71 11.62 -5.33
C CYS A 162 25.36 12.04 -4.68
N GLY A 163 24.30 11.23 -4.78
CA GLY A 163 22.99 11.56 -4.23
C GLY A 163 22.22 12.68 -4.94
N ALA A 164 22.79 13.31 -5.96
CA ALA A 164 22.09 14.36 -6.71
C ALA A 164 20.83 13.83 -7.40
N ALA A 165 19.80 14.70 -7.57
CA ALA A 165 18.59 14.34 -8.29
C ALA A 165 18.91 13.92 -9.73
N VAL A 166 18.31 12.82 -10.17
CA VAL A 166 18.43 12.31 -11.55
C VAL A 166 17.07 12.46 -12.22
N PRO A 167 16.97 13.12 -13.40
CA PRO A 167 15.69 13.27 -14.09
C PRO A 167 15.11 11.92 -14.48
N GLN A 168 13.80 11.80 -14.34
CA GLN A 168 13.06 10.66 -14.90
C GLN A 168 12.92 10.86 -16.41
N THR A 169 13.46 9.94 -17.17
CA THR A 169 13.07 9.78 -18.58
C THR A 169 11.86 8.84 -18.59
N GLY A 170 10.72 9.31 -19.10
CA GLY A 170 9.43 8.60 -19.03
C GLY A 170 9.38 7.25 -19.73
N VAL A 171 10.39 6.92 -20.54
CA VAL A 171 10.51 5.65 -21.28
C VAL A 171 11.97 5.24 -21.27
N GLY A 172 12.31 4.14 -20.61
CA GLY A 172 13.66 3.60 -20.68
C GLY A 172 14.22 3.08 -19.36
N ARG A 173 15.48 2.63 -19.41
CA ARG A 173 16.21 2.15 -18.24
C ARG A 173 16.44 3.27 -17.23
N ARG A 174 16.27 2.96 -15.94
CA ARG A 174 16.57 3.85 -14.83
C ARG A 174 17.99 4.41 -14.96
N ILE A 175 18.15 5.72 -14.85
CA ILE A 175 19.45 6.37 -14.78
C ILE A 175 19.94 6.26 -13.33
N GLU A 176 20.94 5.41 -13.10
CA GLU A 176 21.49 5.19 -11.75
C GLU A 176 22.57 6.21 -11.38
N ILE A 177 23.22 6.83 -12.36
CA ILE A 177 24.33 7.76 -12.19
C ILE A 177 24.04 9.05 -12.97
N CYS A 178 24.15 10.20 -12.32
CA CYS A 178 23.96 11.50 -12.96
C CYS A 178 25.02 11.79 -14.03
N ARG A 179 24.75 12.74 -14.91
CA ARG A 179 25.66 13.12 -16.00
C ARG A 179 27.06 13.48 -15.50
N THR A 180 27.16 14.27 -14.43
CA THR A 180 28.44 14.68 -13.83
C THR A 180 29.26 13.50 -13.36
N CYS A 181 28.66 12.59 -12.58
CA CYS A 181 29.36 11.40 -12.10
C CYS A 181 29.70 10.41 -13.23
N ARG A 182 28.88 10.36 -14.27
CA ARG A 182 29.17 9.56 -15.46
C ARG A 182 30.38 10.11 -16.21
N HIS A 183 30.46 11.43 -16.35
CA HIS A 183 31.59 12.08 -17.03
C HIS A 183 32.90 11.86 -16.26
N SER A 184 32.92 11.98 -14.93
CA SER A 184 34.09 11.70 -14.11
C SER A 184 34.58 10.25 -14.24
N LEU A 185 33.67 9.28 -14.31
CA LEU A 185 34.02 7.88 -14.54
C LEU A 185 34.65 7.63 -15.93
N TRP A 186 34.26 8.43 -16.93
CA TRP A 186 34.88 8.36 -18.27
C TRP A 186 36.27 8.99 -18.30
N GLN A 187 36.53 10.01 -17.49
CA GLN A 187 37.84 10.62 -17.34
C GLN A 187 38.82 9.69 -16.61
N ASP A 188 38.39 9.12 -15.47
CA ASP A 188 39.20 8.14 -14.71
C ASP A 188 39.54 6.90 -15.55
N ASN A 189 38.70 6.47 -16.49
CA ASN A 189 38.95 5.37 -17.40
C ASN A 189 39.89 5.77 -18.58
N LYS A 190 39.91 7.03 -18.99
CA LYS A 190 40.85 7.51 -20.02
C LYS A 190 42.25 7.66 -19.46
N ASP A 191 42.37 8.12 -18.21
CA ASP A 191 43.68 8.26 -17.55
C ASP A 191 44.30 6.92 -17.12
N GLY A 192 43.44 5.87 -16.96
CA GLY A 192 43.90 4.50 -16.65
C GLY A 192 44.41 3.68 -17.84
N CYS A 193 44.21 4.15 -19.08
CA CYS A 193 44.55 3.38 -20.29
C CYS A 193 45.95 3.65 -20.84
N TYR A 194 46.79 4.46 -20.17
CA TYR A 194 48.17 4.77 -20.59
C TYR A 194 49.22 4.37 -19.57
N ARG A 195 49.10 3.27 -18.89
CA ARG A 195 50.18 2.67 -18.11
C ARG A 195 50.30 1.17 -18.36
N VAL A 196 50.56 0.81 -19.62
CA VAL A 196 51.27 -0.44 -19.95
C VAL A 196 52.05 -0.16 -21.22
N ALA A 197 53.31 0.14 -21.08
CA ALA A 197 54.44 -0.16 -21.98
C ALA A 197 55.62 0.72 -21.61
N MET A 198 56.50 0.25 -20.79
CA MET A 198 57.94 0.12 -21.06
C MET A 198 58.56 -0.72 -19.97
#